data_7acf2907eab769bbd00b6768405d7f2d
#
_entry.id   7acf2907eab769bbd00b6768405d7f2d
#
_cell.length_a   1.000
_cell.length_b   1.000
_cell.length_c   1.000
_cell.angle_alpha   90.00
_cell.angle_beta   90.00
_cell.angle_gamma   90.00
#
_symmetry.space_group_name_H-M   'P 1'
#
loop_
_entity.id
_entity.type
_entity.pdbx_description
1 polymer ?
#
loop_
_entity_poly.entity_id
_entity_poly.type
_entity_poly.pdbx_seq_one_letter_code
_entity_poly.pdbx_strand_id
1 'polypeptide(L)'
;MSDDLEIIGSDPCHEAVIEAKVSDSSMEDIIAFVECELEGLDVSIKQVNRSMIVLDEICSNIFNYSQANGFRISIKKSEEDIIFIFMDDGIEFNPLAVEDADVSASVEQREEGGLGILISKSLSKSIHYERMDGKNIITLTLGPQ
;
A
#
# COMPACT_ATOMS: atom_id res chain seq x y z
N MET A 1 5.06 16.96 10.91
CA MET A 1 4.39 15.65 10.93
C MET A 1 3.18 15.72 11.84
N SER A 2 2.08 15.08 11.45
CA SER A 2 0.89 15.11 12.30
C SER A 2 1.07 14.22 13.53
N ASP A 3 0.28 14.49 14.58
CA ASP A 3 0.32 13.69 15.80
C ASP A 3 -0.22 12.27 15.56
N ASP A 4 -0.87 12.03 14.41
CA ASP A 4 -1.43 10.72 14.07
C ASP A 4 -0.40 9.78 13.45
N LEU A 5 0.83 10.25 13.24
CA LEU A 5 1.86 9.50 12.54
C LEU A 5 3.03 9.19 13.46
N GLU A 6 3.44 7.94 13.47
CA GLU A 6 4.61 7.52 14.24
C GLU A 6 5.54 6.73 13.33
N ILE A 7 6.79 7.15 13.27
CA ILE A 7 7.82 6.43 12.54
C ILE A 7 8.48 5.46 13.51
N ILE A 8 8.29 4.15 13.27
CA ILE A 8 8.84 3.11 14.13
C ILE A 8 10.35 2.98 13.92
N GLY A 9 10.82 3.29 12.73
CA GLY A 9 12.25 3.32 12.48
C GLY A 9 12.61 2.88 11.08
N SER A 10 13.87 3.08 10.72
CA SER A 10 14.46 2.46 9.55
C SER A 10 15.79 1.87 10.01
N ASP A 11 16.01 0.59 9.72
CA ASP A 11 17.21 -0.09 10.18
C ASP A 11 18.27 -0.16 9.07
N PRO A 12 19.50 -0.60 9.43
CA PRO A 12 20.59 -0.70 8.43
C PRO A 12 20.32 -1.71 7.32
N CYS A 13 19.31 -2.57 7.49
CA CYS A 13 18.93 -3.55 6.47
C CYS A 13 17.90 -2.98 5.49
N HIS A 14 17.68 -1.67 5.52
CA HIS A 14 16.79 -0.95 4.59
C HIS A 14 15.32 -1.31 4.75
N GLU A 15 14.90 -1.62 5.96
CA GLU A 15 13.48 -1.75 6.29
C GLU A 15 13.02 -0.50 7.03
N ALA A 16 11.99 0.13 6.52
CA ALA A 16 11.37 1.29 7.16
C ALA A 16 9.94 0.94 7.53
N VAL A 17 9.50 1.35 8.70
CA VAL A 17 8.16 1.07 9.20
C VAL A 17 7.53 2.36 9.69
N ILE A 18 6.29 2.59 9.28
CA ILE A 18 5.50 3.73 9.73
C ILE A 18 4.15 3.23 10.21
N GLU A 19 3.70 3.72 11.36
CA GLU A 19 2.35 3.48 11.87
C GLU A 19 1.59 4.79 11.88
N ALA A 20 0.31 4.74 11.57
CA ALA A 20 -0.53 5.93 11.49
C ALA A 20 -1.95 5.59 11.87
N LYS A 21 -2.67 6.60 12.37
CA LYS A 21 -4.11 6.53 12.49
C LYS A 21 -4.73 6.85 11.15
N VAL A 22 -5.85 6.20 10.83
CA VAL A 22 -6.55 6.47 9.60
C VAL A 22 -7.26 7.81 9.72
N SER A 23 -6.77 8.82 9.00
CA SER A 23 -7.36 10.15 8.96
C SER A 23 -6.96 10.81 7.64
N ASP A 24 -7.74 11.82 7.22
CA ASP A 24 -7.47 12.53 5.98
C ASP A 24 -6.10 13.21 5.99
N SER A 25 -5.67 13.70 7.15
CA SER A 25 -4.38 14.39 7.25
C SER A 25 -3.19 13.44 7.22
N SER A 26 -3.37 12.17 7.60
CA SER A 26 -2.25 11.23 7.64
C SER A 26 -1.84 10.78 6.24
N MET A 27 -2.73 10.84 5.25
CA MET A 27 -2.41 10.39 3.90
C MET A 27 -1.26 11.18 3.28
N GLU A 28 -1.25 12.50 3.43
CA GLU A 28 -0.16 13.32 2.91
C GLU A 28 1.17 13.00 3.58
N ASP A 29 1.15 12.80 4.89
CA ASP A 29 2.36 12.46 5.64
C ASP A 29 2.90 11.09 5.24
N ILE A 30 2.02 10.13 5.00
CA ILE A 30 2.39 8.79 4.56
C ILE A 30 3.05 8.84 3.19
N ILE A 31 2.44 9.55 2.26
CA ILE A 31 2.98 9.68 0.91
C ILE A 31 4.37 10.32 0.96
N ALA A 32 4.54 11.38 1.74
CA ALA A 32 5.81 12.06 1.88
C ALA A 32 6.87 11.15 2.51
N PHE A 33 6.50 10.39 3.53
CA PHE A 33 7.42 9.46 4.18
C PHE A 33 7.88 8.37 3.21
N VAL A 34 6.94 7.75 2.50
CA VAL A 34 7.25 6.65 1.57
C VAL A 34 8.11 7.15 0.42
N GLU A 35 7.77 8.30 -0.15
CA GLU A 35 8.57 8.87 -1.23
C GLU A 35 10.00 9.13 -0.79
N CYS A 36 10.18 9.69 0.41
CA CYS A 36 11.50 9.95 0.97
C CYS A 36 12.29 8.66 1.16
N GLU A 37 11.65 7.62 1.70
CA GLU A 37 12.30 6.33 1.89
C GLU A 37 12.70 5.69 0.57
N LEU A 38 11.83 5.74 -0.44
CA LEU A 38 12.12 5.18 -1.76
C LEU A 38 13.29 5.91 -2.43
N GLU A 39 13.37 7.22 -2.28
CA GLU A 39 14.48 7.99 -2.82
C GLU A 39 15.81 7.62 -2.17
N GLY A 40 15.78 7.19 -0.92
CA GLY A 40 16.96 6.72 -0.20
C GLY A 40 17.40 5.30 -0.58
N LEU A 41 16.55 4.55 -1.29
CA LEU A 41 16.91 3.24 -1.79
C LEU A 41 17.54 3.40 -3.18
N ASP A 42 18.40 2.46 -3.53
CA ASP A 42 19.03 2.48 -4.86
C ASP A 42 18.09 1.80 -5.86
N VAL A 43 17.05 2.53 -6.28
CA VAL A 43 16.02 2.03 -7.20
C VAL A 43 15.78 3.06 -8.30
N SER A 44 15.24 2.60 -9.43
CA SER A 44 14.99 3.48 -10.58
C SER A 44 13.81 4.42 -10.31
N ILE A 45 13.78 5.54 -11.04
CA ILE A 45 12.66 6.47 -10.96
C ILE A 45 11.34 5.79 -11.39
N LYS A 46 11.41 4.88 -12.35
CA LYS A 46 10.24 4.11 -12.78
C LYS A 46 9.69 3.26 -11.64
N GLN A 47 10.58 2.64 -10.88
CA GLN A 47 10.19 1.82 -9.74
C GLN A 47 9.57 2.67 -8.64
N VAL A 48 10.13 3.85 -8.38
CA VAL A 48 9.56 4.80 -7.43
C VAL A 48 8.15 5.21 -7.87
N ASN A 49 7.99 5.59 -9.12
CA ASN A 49 6.69 6.04 -9.63
C ASN A 49 5.63 4.95 -9.55
N ARG A 50 5.96 3.72 -9.91
CA ARG A 50 5.03 2.61 -9.80
C ARG A 50 4.66 2.34 -8.35
N SER A 51 5.65 2.44 -7.45
CA SER A 51 5.41 2.26 -6.02
C SER A 51 4.41 3.29 -5.49
N MET A 52 4.56 4.54 -5.90
CA MET A 52 3.66 5.60 -5.43
C MET A 52 2.23 5.42 -5.94
N ILE A 53 2.06 4.93 -7.17
CA ILE A 53 0.73 4.64 -7.71
C ILE A 53 0.06 3.54 -6.89
N VAL A 54 0.78 2.45 -6.63
CA VAL A 54 0.27 1.32 -5.88
C VAL A 54 -0.03 1.73 -4.43
N LEU A 55 0.87 2.49 -3.82
CA LEU A 55 0.68 2.99 -2.46
C LEU A 55 -0.62 3.78 -2.34
N ASP A 56 -0.85 4.69 -3.27
CA ASP A 56 -2.04 5.53 -3.25
C ASP A 56 -3.31 4.68 -3.31
N GLU A 57 -3.34 3.69 -4.20
CA GLU A 57 -4.51 2.83 -4.34
C GLU A 57 -4.76 1.95 -3.13
N ILE A 58 -3.72 1.31 -2.61
CA ILE A 58 -3.88 0.44 -1.45
C ILE A 58 -4.30 1.24 -0.21
N CYS A 59 -3.65 2.37 0.03
CA CYS A 59 -4.00 3.22 1.18
C CYS A 59 -5.41 3.79 1.05
N SER A 60 -5.81 4.21 -0.15
CA SER A 60 -7.16 4.72 -0.39
C SER A 60 -8.20 3.64 -0.12
N ASN A 61 -7.94 2.40 -0.51
CA ASN A 61 -8.85 1.29 -0.22
C ASN A 61 -8.97 1.03 1.28
N ILE A 62 -7.85 1.06 2.00
CA ILE A 62 -7.87 0.90 3.45
C ILE A 62 -8.69 2.01 4.10
N PHE A 63 -8.43 3.26 3.71
CA PHE A 63 -9.09 4.42 4.30
C PHE A 63 -10.59 4.43 4.02
N ASN A 64 -11.00 4.00 2.82
CA ASN A 64 -12.40 4.09 2.40
C ASN A 64 -13.24 2.89 2.78
N TYR A 65 -12.64 1.69 2.90
CA TYR A 65 -13.45 0.47 2.98
C TYR A 65 -13.18 -0.42 4.18
N SER A 66 -12.00 -0.37 4.79
CA SER A 66 -11.69 -1.31 5.88
C SER A 66 -12.25 -0.90 7.23
N GLN A 67 -12.65 0.36 7.39
CA GLN A 67 -13.10 0.90 8.68
C GLN A 67 -12.03 0.77 9.77
N ALA A 68 -10.78 0.81 9.37
CA ALA A 68 -9.66 0.70 10.29
C ALA A 68 -9.48 1.99 11.09
N ASN A 69 -8.99 1.86 12.31
CA ASN A 69 -8.57 3.01 13.11
C ASN A 69 -7.10 3.31 12.88
N GLY A 70 -6.29 2.27 12.66
CA GLY A 70 -4.88 2.43 12.45
C GLY A 70 -4.34 1.45 11.42
N PHE A 71 -3.16 1.77 10.91
CA PHE A 71 -2.49 0.87 9.97
C PHE A 71 -0.99 1.04 10.05
N ARG A 72 -0.29 0.08 9.47
CA ARG A 72 1.17 0.04 9.42
C ARG A 72 1.62 -0.24 8.01
N ILE A 73 2.67 0.44 7.56
CA ILE A 73 3.31 0.17 6.28
C ILE A 73 4.77 -0.15 6.54
N SER A 74 5.24 -1.29 6.02
CA SER A 74 6.65 -1.64 5.99
C SER A 74 7.15 -1.53 4.56
N ILE A 75 8.36 -0.99 4.40
CA ILE A 75 9.03 -0.88 3.11
C ILE A 75 10.39 -1.53 3.24
N LYS A 76 10.68 -2.46 2.36
CA LYS A 76 11.92 -3.21 2.40
C LYS A 76 12.44 -3.42 0.99
N LYS A 77 13.74 -3.24 0.80
CA LYS A 77 14.38 -3.61 -0.46
C LYS A 77 15.00 -5.00 -0.31
N SER A 78 14.72 -5.88 -1.25
CA SER A 78 15.30 -7.22 -1.29
C SER A 78 15.85 -7.44 -2.70
N GLU A 79 17.17 -7.44 -2.82
CA GLU A 79 17.87 -7.47 -4.10
C GLU A 79 17.43 -6.29 -4.97
N GLU A 80 16.71 -6.51 -6.06
CA GLU A 80 16.22 -5.44 -6.93
C GLU A 80 14.75 -5.12 -6.70
N ASP A 81 14.08 -5.89 -5.83
CA ASP A 81 12.66 -5.75 -5.56
C ASP A 81 12.41 -4.80 -4.38
N ILE A 82 11.26 -4.12 -4.42
CA ILE A 82 10.74 -3.39 -3.27
C ILE A 82 9.55 -4.16 -2.75
N ILE A 83 9.54 -4.44 -1.45
CA ILE A 83 8.46 -5.17 -0.80
C ILE A 83 7.73 -4.21 0.14
N PHE A 84 6.42 -4.09 -0.07
CA PHE A 84 5.54 -3.34 0.82
C PHE A 84 4.66 -4.32 1.59
N ILE A 85 4.49 -4.07 2.89
CA ILE A 85 3.54 -4.79 3.71
C ILE A 85 2.61 -3.76 4.32
N PHE A 86 1.32 -3.88 4.00
CA PHE A 86 0.26 -3.01 4.54
C PHE A 86 -0.55 -3.81 5.54
N MET A 87 -0.69 -3.31 6.75
CA MET A 87 -1.45 -3.97 7.80
C MET A 87 -2.43 -2.97 8.39
N ASP A 88 -3.71 -3.36 8.50
CA ASP A 88 -4.71 -2.51 9.16
C ASP A 88 -5.58 -3.34 10.10
N ASP A 89 -6.19 -2.66 11.08
CA ASP A 89 -7.00 -3.29 12.12
C ASP A 89 -8.50 -3.21 11.83
N GLY A 90 -8.87 -3.02 10.57
CA GLY A 90 -10.26 -2.87 10.18
C GLY A 90 -11.00 -4.19 10.05
N ILE A 91 -12.19 -4.09 9.48
CA ILE A 91 -12.99 -5.27 9.16
C ILE A 91 -12.30 -6.10 8.10
N GLU A 92 -12.67 -7.37 8.01
CA GLU A 92 -12.11 -8.22 6.97
C GLU A 92 -12.46 -7.63 5.59
N PHE A 93 -11.44 -7.26 4.85
CA PHE A 93 -11.58 -6.65 3.55
C PHE A 93 -10.42 -7.09 2.67
N ASN A 94 -10.75 -7.91 1.66
CA ASN A 94 -9.76 -8.38 0.69
C ASN A 94 -9.96 -7.66 -0.65
N PRO A 95 -9.17 -6.62 -0.94
CA PRO A 95 -9.32 -5.89 -2.20
C PRO A 95 -9.02 -6.76 -3.42
N LEU A 96 -8.29 -7.86 -3.24
CA LEU A 96 -7.93 -8.75 -4.34
C LEU A 96 -9.09 -9.68 -4.73
N ALA A 97 -10.13 -9.72 -3.92
CA ALA A 97 -11.32 -10.53 -4.23
C ALA A 97 -12.21 -9.89 -5.29
N VAL A 98 -11.91 -8.65 -5.69
CA VAL A 98 -12.61 -8.00 -6.80
C VAL A 98 -12.28 -8.78 -8.07
N GLU A 99 -13.30 -9.32 -8.72
CA GLU A 99 -13.09 -10.17 -9.87
C GLU A 99 -12.70 -9.39 -11.12
N ASP A 100 -11.77 -9.94 -11.88
CA ASP A 100 -11.35 -9.34 -13.14
C ASP A 100 -12.49 -9.28 -14.15
N ALA A 101 -13.49 -10.15 -13.99
CA ALA A 101 -14.67 -10.16 -14.86
C ALA A 101 -15.43 -8.84 -14.81
N ASP A 102 -15.32 -8.10 -13.72
CA ASP A 102 -15.97 -6.81 -13.59
C ASP A 102 -15.38 -5.74 -14.51
N VAL A 103 -14.30 -6.06 -15.19
CA VAL A 103 -13.73 -5.17 -16.21
C VAL A 103 -14.75 -4.82 -17.28
N SER A 104 -15.74 -5.71 -17.52
CA SER A 104 -16.79 -5.46 -18.49
C SER A 104 -17.84 -4.47 -18.00
N ALA A 105 -17.90 -4.20 -16.68
CA ALA A 105 -18.85 -3.25 -16.15
C ALA A 105 -18.47 -1.83 -16.56
N SER A 106 -19.45 -0.95 -16.72
CA SER A 106 -19.18 0.44 -17.02
C SER A 106 -18.43 1.08 -15.84
N VAL A 107 -17.67 2.13 -16.13
CA VAL A 107 -16.92 2.86 -15.10
C VAL A 107 -17.87 3.35 -14.02
N GLU A 108 -19.08 3.74 -14.40
CA GLU A 108 -20.10 4.23 -13.46
C GLU A 108 -20.62 3.15 -12.55
N GLN A 109 -20.58 1.88 -12.97
CA GLN A 109 -21.06 0.75 -12.20
C GLN A 109 -19.99 0.15 -11.30
N ARG A 110 -18.74 0.52 -11.51
CA ARG A 110 -17.64 0.04 -10.67
C ARG A 110 -17.59 0.83 -9.39
N GLU A 111 -17.34 0.14 -8.31
CA GLU A 111 -17.03 0.82 -7.08
C GLU A 111 -15.70 1.52 -7.23
N GLU A 112 -15.58 2.65 -6.57
CA GLU A 112 -14.32 3.39 -6.52
C GLU A 112 -13.22 2.48 -5.98
N GLY A 113 -12.09 2.45 -6.66
CA GLY A 113 -10.96 1.62 -6.27
C GLY A 113 -10.85 0.29 -7.00
N GLY A 114 -11.93 -0.21 -7.63
CA GLY A 114 -11.88 -1.48 -8.35
C GLY A 114 -10.88 -1.45 -9.50
N LEU A 115 -10.86 -0.37 -10.24
CA LEU A 115 -9.92 -0.18 -11.33
C LEU A 115 -8.49 -0.02 -10.80
N GLY A 116 -8.32 0.67 -9.68
CA GLY A 116 -7.02 0.86 -9.06
C GLY A 116 -6.38 -0.45 -8.61
N ILE A 117 -7.18 -1.39 -8.11
CA ILE A 117 -6.66 -2.71 -7.73
C ILE A 117 -6.18 -3.48 -8.96
N LEU A 118 -6.88 -3.38 -10.08
CA LEU A 118 -6.43 -3.99 -11.33
C LEU A 118 -5.10 -3.39 -11.78
N ILE A 119 -4.96 -2.08 -11.67
CA ILE A 119 -3.70 -1.40 -11.99
C ILE A 119 -2.60 -1.87 -11.05
N SER A 120 -2.88 -1.95 -9.75
CA SER A 120 -1.91 -2.42 -8.76
C SER A 120 -1.43 -3.85 -9.07
N LYS A 121 -2.35 -4.73 -9.44
CA LYS A 121 -2.00 -6.10 -9.85
C LYS A 121 -1.09 -6.10 -11.07
N SER A 122 -1.36 -5.25 -12.05
CA SER A 122 -0.57 -5.22 -13.28
C SER A 122 0.80 -4.61 -13.09
N LEU A 123 0.96 -3.70 -12.14
CA LEU A 123 2.24 -3.04 -11.86
C LEU A 123 3.12 -3.84 -10.90
N SER A 124 2.55 -4.81 -10.20
CA SER A 124 3.25 -5.56 -9.17
C SER A 124 3.75 -6.89 -9.71
N LYS A 125 4.90 -7.33 -9.22
CA LYS A 125 5.45 -8.64 -9.48
C LYS A 125 4.60 -9.70 -8.79
N SER A 126 4.17 -9.42 -7.56
CA SER A 126 3.25 -10.27 -6.82
C SER A 126 2.48 -9.42 -5.82
N ILE A 127 1.29 -9.87 -5.47
CA ILE A 127 0.46 -9.24 -4.45
C ILE A 127 -0.34 -10.33 -3.76
N HIS A 128 -0.37 -10.28 -2.44
CA HIS A 128 -0.98 -11.31 -1.61
C HIS A 128 -1.73 -10.68 -0.45
N TYR A 129 -2.90 -11.24 -0.14
CA TYR A 129 -3.71 -10.83 1.01
C TYR A 129 -3.86 -11.98 1.99
N GLU A 130 -3.80 -11.65 3.29
CA GLU A 130 -4.20 -12.61 4.31
C GLU A 130 -4.87 -11.88 5.48
N ARG A 131 -5.68 -12.63 6.21
CA ARG A 131 -6.33 -12.14 7.43
C ARG A 131 -5.74 -12.91 8.61
N MET A 132 -5.16 -12.21 9.57
CA MET A 132 -4.52 -12.84 10.72
C MET A 132 -4.65 -11.98 11.96
N ASP A 133 -5.07 -12.57 13.07
CA ASP A 133 -5.15 -11.91 14.37
C ASP A 133 -5.95 -10.61 14.34
N GLY A 134 -7.05 -10.61 13.58
CA GLY A 134 -7.93 -9.44 13.48
C GLY A 134 -7.38 -8.34 12.59
N LYS A 135 -6.41 -8.63 11.75
CA LYS A 135 -5.78 -7.65 10.87
C LYS A 135 -5.80 -8.09 9.43
N ASN A 136 -5.97 -7.12 8.54
CA ASN A 136 -5.78 -7.32 7.10
C ASN A 136 -4.32 -7.08 6.78
N ILE A 137 -3.71 -7.98 6.03
CA ILE A 137 -2.30 -7.87 5.66
C ILE A 137 -2.17 -8.04 4.16
N ILE A 138 -1.62 -7.04 3.49
CA ILE A 138 -1.35 -7.10 2.06
C ILE A 138 0.15 -7.01 1.86
N THR A 139 0.72 -8.01 1.21
CA THR A 139 2.15 -8.06 0.87
C THR A 139 2.27 -7.90 -0.64
N LEU A 140 3.09 -6.96 -1.06
CA LEU A 140 3.19 -6.56 -2.45
C LEU A 140 4.66 -6.40 -2.82
N THR A 141 5.04 -6.97 -3.97
CA THR A 141 6.41 -6.90 -4.46
C THR A 141 6.43 -6.18 -5.80
N LEU A 142 7.29 -5.17 -5.90
CA LEU A 142 7.51 -4.42 -7.12
C LEU A 142 8.91 -4.72 -7.64
N GLY A 143 8.99 -5.28 -8.83
CA GLY A 143 10.26 -5.55 -9.47
C GLY A 143 10.88 -4.31 -10.10
N PRO A 144 12.10 -4.44 -10.65
CA PRO A 144 12.87 -3.30 -11.17
C PRO A 144 12.41 -2.78 -12.52
N GLN A 145 11.46 -3.42 -13.18
CA GLN A 145 11.00 -3.02 -14.54
C GLN A 145 10.20 -1.74 -14.55
#